data_655efc260fc88b5b3107de5c911b7148
#
_entry.id   655efc260fc88b5b3107de5c911b7148
#
_cell.length_a   1.000
_cell.length_b   1.000
_cell.length_c   1.000
_cell.angle_alpha   90.00
_cell.angle_beta   90.00
_cell.angle_gamma   90.00
#
_symmetry.space_group_name_H-M   'P 1'
#
loop_
_entity.id
_entity.type
_entity.pdbx_description
1 polymer ?
#
loop_
_entity_poly.entity_id
_entity_poly.type
_entity_poly.pdbx_seq_one_letter_code
_entity_poly.pdbx_strand_id
1 'polypeptide(L)'
;GNRWFVGPDNGIFSGIIGRFGLQEGFSLHRETPWWKKHSSFDGCALFAPAAACLTIGIDPVEMGVAADDFILLDDREPVCENNTLTGEIVMFDRFGNGLTNISEVRLGELSKKTLSVAVMGQVFEIADHYQAGSESKGLALINSDGFLELSVFGGSARDVLNLKVGDPVVVS
;
A
#
# COMPACT_ATOMS: atom_id res chain seq x y z
N GLY A 1 16.97 15.33 8.10
CA GLY A 1 16.33 16.62 7.88
C GLY A 1 14.83 16.45 7.80
N ASN A 2 14.06 17.47 8.15
CA ASN A 2 12.60 17.45 8.08
C ASN A 2 12.16 17.25 6.63
N ARG A 3 11.17 16.40 6.44
CA ARG A 3 10.53 16.18 5.14
C ARG A 3 9.08 16.58 5.24
N TRP A 4 8.61 17.35 4.26
CA TRP A 4 7.22 17.72 4.13
C TRP A 4 6.55 16.89 3.05
N PHE A 5 5.33 16.47 3.32
CA PHE A 5 4.47 15.78 2.37
C PHE A 5 3.23 16.63 2.17
N VAL A 6 2.85 16.89 0.92
CA VAL A 6 1.72 17.74 0.58
C VAL A 6 0.78 16.98 -0.35
N GLY A 7 -0.49 16.90 0.03
CA GLY A 7 -1.48 16.17 -0.75
C GLY A 7 -2.86 16.16 -0.09
N PRO A 8 -3.82 15.40 -0.64
CA PRO A 8 -5.15 15.28 -0.08
C PRO A 8 -5.15 14.48 1.23
N ASP A 9 -5.99 14.90 2.17
CA ASP A 9 -6.27 14.12 3.38
C ASP A 9 -7.32 13.04 3.07
N ASN A 10 -6.87 11.94 2.51
CA ASN A 10 -7.68 10.79 2.11
C ASN A 10 -7.04 9.45 2.51
N GLY A 11 -6.10 9.49 3.45
CA GLY A 11 -5.37 8.32 3.92
C GLY A 11 -4.09 7.99 3.15
N ILE A 12 -3.74 8.73 2.09
CA ILE A 12 -2.53 8.45 1.29
C ILE A 12 -1.23 8.55 2.11
N PHE A 13 -1.26 9.29 3.21
CA PHE A 13 -0.11 9.45 4.10
C PHE A 13 0.00 8.40 5.20
N SER A 14 -0.97 7.48 5.32
CA SER A 14 -1.02 6.50 6.42
C SER A 14 0.28 5.71 6.57
N GLY A 15 0.78 5.12 5.49
CA GLY A 15 2.03 4.36 5.52
C GLY A 15 3.27 5.21 5.87
N ILE A 16 3.30 6.49 5.48
CA ILE A 16 4.37 7.43 5.82
C ILE A 16 4.30 7.77 7.31
N ILE A 17 3.10 8.09 7.79
CA ILE A 17 2.86 8.43 9.20
C ILE A 17 3.15 7.22 10.10
N GLY A 18 2.69 6.03 9.71
CA GLY A 18 2.97 4.79 10.44
C GLY A 18 4.47 4.48 10.54
N ARG A 19 5.23 4.71 9.46
CA ARG A 19 6.66 4.39 9.43
C ARG A 19 7.55 5.42 10.12
N PHE A 20 7.24 6.71 10.01
CA PHE A 20 8.13 7.80 10.46
C PHE A 20 7.56 8.63 11.61
N GLY A 21 6.31 8.41 11.98
CA GLY A 21 5.56 9.26 12.89
C GLY A 21 5.16 10.59 12.26
N LEU A 22 4.14 11.21 12.80
CA LEU A 22 3.75 12.59 12.48
C LEU A 22 4.43 13.51 13.49
N GLN A 23 5.21 14.48 13.02
CA GLN A 23 5.81 15.51 13.89
C GLN A 23 4.93 16.75 13.96
N GLU A 24 4.55 17.25 12.79
CA GLU A 24 3.70 18.42 12.62
C GLU A 24 2.80 18.22 11.41
N GLY A 25 1.57 18.72 11.46
CA GLY A 25 0.64 18.69 10.36
C GLY A 25 -0.13 20.01 10.24
N PHE A 26 -0.50 20.35 9.01
CA PHE A 26 -1.22 21.58 8.69
C PHE A 26 -2.30 21.32 7.66
N SER A 27 -3.48 21.86 7.91
CA SER A 27 -4.56 21.93 6.93
C SER A 27 -4.42 23.22 6.11
N LEU A 28 -4.22 23.11 4.79
CA LEU A 28 -3.98 24.27 3.92
C LEU A 28 -5.22 25.15 3.78
N HIS A 29 -5.03 26.46 3.85
CA HIS A 29 -6.06 27.41 3.48
C HIS A 29 -6.30 27.36 1.97
N ARG A 30 -7.58 27.39 1.56
CA ARG A 30 -7.91 27.43 0.12
C ARG A 30 -7.64 28.78 -0.52
N GLU A 31 -7.40 29.81 0.26
CA GLU A 31 -7.14 31.18 -0.19
C GLU A 31 -5.90 31.70 0.52
N THR A 32 -4.87 32.02 -0.25
CA THR A 32 -3.64 32.64 0.23
C THR A 32 -3.08 33.55 -0.86
N PRO A 33 -2.09 34.44 -0.57
CA PRO A 33 -1.41 35.19 -1.60
C PRO A 33 -0.72 34.35 -2.69
N TRP A 34 -0.40 33.11 -2.39
CA TRP A 34 0.41 32.23 -3.25
C TRP A 34 -0.40 31.40 -4.26
N TRP A 35 -1.72 31.21 -4.05
CA TRP A 35 -2.57 30.50 -4.99
C TRP A 35 -3.99 31.05 -5.07
N LYS A 36 -4.66 30.81 -6.20
CA LYS A 36 -6.00 31.32 -6.50
C LYS A 36 -7.09 30.30 -6.21
N LYS A 37 -8.23 30.82 -5.78
CA LYS A 37 -9.39 30.14 -5.23
C LYS A 37 -10.09 29.10 -6.13
N HIS A 38 -9.99 29.14 -7.41
CA HIS A 38 -10.88 28.39 -8.30
C HIS A 38 -10.12 27.47 -9.25
N SER A 39 -9.95 26.21 -8.83
CA SER A 39 -9.59 25.13 -9.72
C SER A 39 -10.29 23.86 -9.25
N SER A 40 -10.75 23.05 -10.18
CA SER A 40 -11.27 21.70 -9.92
C SER A 40 -10.14 20.69 -9.71
N PHE A 41 -8.88 21.11 -9.83
CA PHE A 41 -7.70 20.24 -9.74
C PHE A 41 -6.74 20.75 -8.66
N ASP A 42 -6.98 20.32 -7.42
CA ASP A 42 -6.22 20.75 -6.24
C ASP A 42 -4.71 20.41 -6.34
N GLY A 43 -4.34 19.37 -7.09
CA GLY A 43 -2.94 19.02 -7.32
C GLY A 43 -2.12 20.16 -7.89
N CYS A 44 -2.63 20.83 -8.92
CA CYS A 44 -1.96 21.97 -9.55
C CYS A 44 -2.25 23.31 -8.86
N ALA A 45 -3.46 23.47 -8.31
CA ALA A 45 -3.91 24.77 -7.81
C ALA A 45 -3.60 25.02 -6.33
N LEU A 46 -3.37 23.96 -5.56
CA LEU A 46 -3.17 24.03 -4.12
C LEU A 46 -1.88 23.30 -3.69
N PHE A 47 -1.75 22.00 -4.00
CA PHE A 47 -0.65 21.20 -3.46
C PHE A 47 0.70 21.54 -4.08
N ALA A 48 0.79 21.73 -5.40
CA ALA A 48 2.05 22.10 -6.03
C ALA A 48 2.55 23.48 -5.60
N PRO A 49 1.72 24.56 -5.55
CA PRO A 49 2.13 25.84 -4.99
C PRO A 49 2.57 25.74 -3.52
N ALA A 50 1.83 25.01 -2.66
CA ALA A 50 2.19 24.86 -1.26
C ALA A 50 3.54 24.14 -1.12
N ALA A 51 3.77 23.06 -1.89
CA ALA A 51 5.07 22.40 -1.92
C ALA A 51 6.20 23.33 -2.37
N ALA A 52 5.97 24.18 -3.39
CA ALA A 52 6.96 25.17 -3.82
C ALA A 52 7.27 26.19 -2.71
N CYS A 53 6.25 26.68 -2.01
CA CYS A 53 6.43 27.60 -0.87
C CYS A 53 7.30 26.99 0.24
N LEU A 54 7.08 25.72 0.58
CA LEU A 54 7.92 25.00 1.55
C LEU A 54 9.38 24.91 1.10
N THR A 55 9.65 24.71 -0.20
CA THR A 55 11.03 24.61 -0.71
C THR A 55 11.81 25.92 -0.62
N ILE A 56 11.13 27.06 -0.64
CA ILE A 56 11.73 28.39 -0.49
C ILE A 56 11.69 28.92 0.95
N GLY A 57 11.22 28.08 1.89
CA GLY A 57 11.27 28.38 3.34
C GLY A 57 10.10 29.18 3.88
N ILE A 58 8.96 29.23 3.18
CA ILE A 58 7.73 29.78 3.74
C ILE A 58 7.27 28.89 4.88
N ASP A 59 6.95 29.51 6.02
CA ASP A 59 6.48 28.79 7.20
C ASP A 59 5.08 28.18 6.92
N PRO A 60 4.85 26.89 7.23
CA PRO A 60 3.53 26.25 7.07
C PRO A 60 2.38 27.01 7.73
N VAL A 61 2.61 27.69 8.84
CA VAL A 61 1.59 28.50 9.54
C VAL A 61 1.06 29.68 8.70
N GLU A 62 1.83 30.13 7.71
CA GLU A 62 1.38 31.17 6.78
C GLU A 62 0.45 30.62 5.69
N MET A 63 0.48 29.31 5.47
CA MET A 63 -0.27 28.61 4.41
C MET A 63 -1.48 27.85 4.94
N GLY A 64 -1.53 27.57 6.24
CA GLY A 64 -2.56 26.73 6.82
C GLY A 64 -2.67 26.87 8.35
N VAL A 65 -3.53 26.07 8.92
CA VAL A 65 -3.68 25.92 10.36
C VAL A 65 -3.13 24.60 10.83
N ALA A 66 -2.52 24.57 12.00
CA ALA A 66 -2.06 23.31 12.60
C ALA A 66 -3.22 22.31 12.71
N ALA A 67 -2.96 21.07 12.38
CA ALA A 67 -3.92 19.98 12.40
C ALA A 67 -3.23 18.68 12.84
N ASP A 68 -3.95 17.86 13.58
CA ASP A 68 -3.52 16.56 14.09
C ASP A 68 -4.54 15.43 13.81
N ASP A 69 -5.72 15.80 13.30
CA ASP A 69 -6.80 14.89 12.94
C ASP A 69 -6.75 14.60 11.43
N PHE A 70 -5.95 13.59 11.06
CA PHE A 70 -5.78 13.15 9.68
C PHE A 70 -6.48 11.82 9.45
N ILE A 71 -7.00 11.63 8.22
CA ILE A 71 -7.55 10.36 7.78
C ILE A 71 -6.41 9.34 7.68
N LEU A 72 -6.46 8.33 8.55
CA LEU A 72 -5.55 7.19 8.51
C LEU A 72 -6.30 5.97 8.00
N LEU A 73 -5.76 5.32 6.99
CA LEU A 73 -6.23 4.00 6.57
C LEU A 73 -5.71 2.96 7.56
N ASP A 74 -6.53 1.95 7.81
CA ASP A 74 -6.11 0.77 8.57
C ASP A 74 -5.15 -0.04 7.69
N ASP A 75 -3.87 0.33 7.74
CA ASP A 75 -2.80 -0.34 7.01
C ASP A 75 -2.37 -1.56 7.84
N ARG A 76 -3.09 -2.66 7.63
CA ARG A 76 -2.85 -3.89 8.37
C ARG A 76 -1.53 -4.50 7.94
N GLU A 77 -0.52 -4.29 8.76
CA GLU A 77 0.75 -4.99 8.60
C GLU A 77 0.56 -6.50 8.82
N PRO A 78 1.22 -7.34 8.01
CA PRO A 78 1.21 -8.79 8.23
C PRO A 78 1.75 -9.15 9.61
N VAL A 79 1.12 -10.07 10.30
CA VAL A 79 1.51 -10.53 11.63
C VAL A 79 2.42 -11.75 11.53
N CYS A 80 3.59 -11.70 12.16
CA CYS A 80 4.53 -12.83 12.23
C CYS A 80 4.48 -13.46 13.62
N GLU A 81 3.98 -14.70 13.71
CA GLU A 81 3.91 -15.49 14.95
C GLU A 81 4.37 -16.92 14.69
N ASN A 82 5.19 -17.46 15.58
CA ASN A 82 5.67 -18.84 15.52
C ASN A 82 6.23 -19.23 14.14
N ASN A 83 7.00 -18.33 13.51
CA ASN A 83 7.56 -18.53 12.16
C ASN A 83 6.49 -18.75 11.08
N THR A 84 5.34 -18.14 11.25
CA THR A 84 4.22 -18.10 10.32
C THR A 84 3.83 -16.63 10.11
N LEU A 85 3.71 -16.22 8.87
CA LEU A 85 3.35 -14.85 8.50
C LEU A 85 1.91 -14.85 7.99
N THR A 86 1.05 -14.10 8.62
CA THR A 86 -0.35 -13.95 8.25
C THR A 86 -0.60 -12.54 7.73
N GLY A 87 -1.00 -12.43 6.50
CA GLY A 87 -1.48 -11.21 5.85
C GLY A 87 -2.84 -11.42 5.22
N GLU A 88 -3.22 -10.55 4.31
CA GLU A 88 -4.51 -10.61 3.61
C GLU A 88 -4.40 -10.14 2.15
N ILE A 89 -5.40 -10.46 1.35
CA ILE A 89 -5.57 -9.89 0.01
C ILE A 89 -6.05 -8.46 0.15
N VAL A 90 -5.30 -7.50 -0.37
CA VAL A 90 -5.62 -6.06 -0.27
C VAL A 90 -6.34 -5.54 -1.51
N MET A 91 -6.06 -6.12 -2.68
CA MET A 91 -6.71 -5.72 -3.93
C MET A 91 -6.55 -6.79 -5.02
N PHE A 92 -7.26 -6.60 -6.12
CA PHE A 92 -7.05 -7.34 -7.36
C PHE A 92 -6.59 -6.40 -8.46
N ASP A 93 -5.66 -6.88 -9.27
CA ASP A 93 -5.28 -6.16 -10.48
C ASP A 93 -6.34 -6.36 -11.59
N ARG A 94 -6.10 -5.75 -12.76
CA ARG A 94 -7.01 -5.88 -13.91
C ARG A 94 -7.10 -7.29 -14.51
N PHE A 95 -6.15 -8.16 -14.20
CA PHE A 95 -6.12 -9.56 -14.66
C PHE A 95 -6.79 -10.49 -13.66
N GLY A 96 -7.13 -9.99 -12.48
CA GLY A 96 -7.70 -10.76 -11.39
C GLY A 96 -6.66 -11.45 -10.51
N ASN A 97 -5.40 -11.02 -10.56
CA ASN A 97 -4.39 -11.48 -9.61
C ASN A 97 -4.66 -10.83 -8.24
N GLY A 98 -4.55 -11.61 -7.17
CA GLY A 98 -4.74 -11.16 -5.81
C GLY A 98 -3.44 -10.61 -5.21
N LEU A 99 -3.36 -9.29 -5.00
CA LEU A 99 -2.22 -8.65 -4.35
C LEU A 99 -2.41 -8.71 -2.83
N THR A 100 -1.33 -9.06 -2.12
CA THR A 100 -1.36 -9.13 -0.65
C THR A 100 -0.57 -7.99 -0.01
N ASN A 101 -0.73 -7.80 1.30
CA ASN A 101 0.11 -6.90 2.11
C ASN A 101 1.43 -7.55 2.55
N ILE A 102 1.75 -8.77 2.11
CA ILE A 102 2.96 -9.50 2.48
C ILE A 102 4.10 -9.12 1.53
N SER A 103 5.09 -8.37 2.02
CA SER A 103 6.26 -8.01 1.22
C SER A 103 7.34 -9.10 1.24
N GLU A 104 8.21 -9.11 0.22
CA GLU A 104 9.39 -9.98 0.15
C GLU A 104 10.29 -9.82 1.38
N VAL A 105 10.42 -8.59 1.90
CA VAL A 105 11.18 -8.31 3.11
C VAL A 105 10.62 -9.07 4.31
N ARG A 106 9.29 -9.07 4.46
CA ARG A 106 8.61 -9.80 5.54
C ARG A 106 8.75 -11.31 5.39
N LEU A 107 8.70 -11.82 4.15
CA LEU A 107 8.97 -13.25 3.88
C LEU A 107 10.39 -13.65 4.27
N GLY A 108 11.36 -12.76 4.09
CA GLY A 108 12.75 -12.98 4.48
C GLY A 108 12.97 -13.12 6.00
N GLU A 109 12.01 -12.75 6.84
CA GLU A 109 12.05 -12.95 8.28
C GLU A 109 11.75 -14.41 8.68
N LEU A 110 11.15 -15.19 7.79
CA LEU A 110 10.85 -16.60 8.04
C LEU A 110 12.10 -17.46 7.89
N SER A 111 12.36 -18.32 8.85
CA SER A 111 13.58 -19.16 8.92
C SER A 111 13.53 -20.41 8.05
N LYS A 112 12.51 -20.58 7.20
CA LYS A 112 12.31 -21.77 6.35
C LYS A 112 12.97 -21.60 4.99
N LYS A 113 13.54 -22.69 4.47
CA LYS A 113 14.12 -22.71 3.12
C LYS A 113 13.07 -22.79 2.01
N THR A 114 11.94 -23.43 2.30
CA THR A 114 10.81 -23.56 1.37
C THR A 114 9.57 -23.01 2.06
N LEU A 115 8.94 -22.03 1.45
CA LEU A 115 7.74 -21.40 1.96
C LEU A 115 6.52 -21.95 1.21
N SER A 116 5.45 -22.20 1.96
CA SER A 116 4.14 -22.53 1.42
C SER A 116 3.15 -21.41 1.73
N VAL A 117 2.29 -21.11 0.79
CA VAL A 117 1.25 -20.07 0.87
C VAL A 117 -0.10 -20.72 0.93
N ALA A 118 -0.83 -20.52 2.00
CA ALA A 118 -2.19 -21.04 2.18
C ALA A 118 -3.22 -19.92 2.10
N VAL A 119 -4.26 -20.11 1.28
CA VAL A 119 -5.42 -19.22 1.20
C VAL A 119 -6.67 -20.04 0.89
N MET A 120 -7.78 -19.78 1.58
CA MET A 120 -9.08 -20.46 1.37
C MET A 120 -8.98 -22.00 1.34
N GLY A 121 -8.08 -22.58 2.17
CA GLY A 121 -7.87 -24.03 2.25
C GLY A 121 -7.05 -24.64 1.11
N GLN A 122 -6.54 -23.82 0.19
CA GLN A 122 -5.61 -24.23 -0.85
C GLN A 122 -4.18 -23.87 -0.46
N VAL A 123 -3.20 -24.65 -0.91
CA VAL A 123 -1.78 -24.45 -0.61
C VAL A 123 -0.99 -24.34 -1.92
N PHE A 124 -0.15 -23.33 -2.00
CA PHE A 124 0.69 -23.01 -3.15
C PHE A 124 2.15 -22.95 -2.73
N GLU A 125 3.04 -23.33 -3.63
CA GLU A 125 4.46 -22.99 -3.52
C GLU A 125 4.72 -21.62 -4.13
N ILE A 126 5.74 -20.92 -3.66
CA ILE A 126 6.17 -19.66 -4.26
C ILE A 126 6.96 -19.99 -5.51
N ALA A 127 6.45 -19.53 -6.65
CA ALA A 127 7.05 -19.74 -7.96
C ALA A 127 7.90 -18.53 -8.38
N ASP A 128 8.94 -18.79 -9.16
CA ASP A 128 9.81 -17.73 -9.67
C ASP A 128 9.17 -16.92 -10.83
N HIS A 129 8.16 -17.50 -11.50
CA HIS A 129 7.49 -16.87 -12.65
C HIS A 129 6.11 -17.48 -12.94
N TYR A 130 5.26 -16.73 -13.63
CA TYR A 130 3.87 -17.14 -13.95
C TYR A 130 3.75 -18.46 -14.72
N GLN A 131 4.71 -18.77 -15.58
CA GLN A 131 4.67 -20.02 -16.38
C GLN A 131 4.98 -21.29 -15.58
N ALA A 132 5.39 -21.17 -14.32
CA ALA A 132 5.54 -22.32 -13.43
C ALA A 132 4.17 -22.91 -13.02
N GLY A 133 3.08 -22.13 -13.17
CA GLY A 133 1.70 -22.60 -12.98
C GLY A 133 1.20 -23.45 -14.17
N SER A 134 0.35 -24.44 -13.89
CA SER A 134 -0.46 -25.10 -14.92
C SER A 134 -1.80 -24.40 -15.06
N GLU A 135 -2.44 -24.50 -16.23
CA GLU A 135 -3.79 -23.99 -16.46
C GLU A 135 -4.73 -24.44 -15.33
N SER A 136 -5.52 -23.50 -14.81
CA SER A 136 -6.52 -23.72 -13.75
C SER A 136 -5.96 -24.01 -12.35
N LYS A 137 -4.64 -23.99 -12.13
CA LYS A 137 -4.05 -24.09 -10.80
C LYS A 137 -3.50 -22.74 -10.39
N GLY A 138 -3.83 -22.35 -9.16
CA GLY A 138 -3.25 -21.15 -8.55
C GLY A 138 -1.76 -21.31 -8.32
N LEU A 139 -1.06 -20.18 -8.29
CA LEU A 139 0.33 -20.08 -7.91
C LEU A 139 0.52 -18.83 -7.06
N ALA A 140 1.55 -18.83 -6.24
CA ALA A 140 2.01 -17.64 -5.52
C ALA A 140 3.36 -17.19 -6.10
N LEU A 141 3.59 -15.90 -6.21
CA LEU A 141 4.87 -15.33 -6.68
C LEU A 141 5.13 -13.97 -6.02
N ILE A 142 6.35 -13.49 -6.11
CA ILE A 142 6.69 -12.10 -5.75
C ILE A 142 6.56 -11.26 -7.01
N ASN A 143 5.69 -10.24 -6.95
CA ASN A 143 5.46 -9.35 -8.08
C ASN A 143 6.58 -8.29 -8.21
N SER A 144 6.49 -7.44 -9.25
CA SER A 144 7.47 -6.38 -9.51
C SER A 144 7.56 -5.31 -8.43
N ASP A 145 6.55 -5.17 -7.59
CA ASP A 145 6.51 -4.23 -6.49
C ASP A 145 7.07 -4.82 -5.19
N GLY A 146 7.49 -6.10 -5.22
CA GLY A 146 8.07 -6.82 -4.09
C GLY A 146 7.03 -7.36 -3.10
N PHE A 147 5.80 -7.61 -3.55
CA PHE A 147 4.75 -8.19 -2.72
C PHE A 147 4.33 -9.57 -3.21
N LEU A 148 3.90 -10.40 -2.27
CA LEU A 148 3.32 -11.70 -2.57
C LEU A 148 2.00 -11.53 -3.32
N GLU A 149 1.89 -12.21 -4.44
CA GLU A 149 0.75 -12.18 -5.34
C GLU A 149 0.23 -13.59 -5.58
N LEU A 150 -1.08 -13.73 -5.63
CA LEU A 150 -1.77 -14.98 -6.00
C LEU A 150 -2.29 -14.85 -7.42
N SER A 151 -1.89 -15.77 -8.28
CA SER A 151 -2.18 -15.73 -9.72
C SER A 151 -2.65 -17.08 -10.25
N VAL A 152 -3.26 -17.07 -11.43
CA VAL A 152 -3.62 -18.27 -12.20
C VAL A 152 -3.12 -18.08 -13.62
N PHE A 153 -2.35 -19.04 -14.10
CA PHE A 153 -1.86 -18.99 -15.49
C PHE A 153 -3.03 -19.01 -16.49
N GLY A 154 -3.11 -17.98 -17.32
CA GLY A 154 -4.16 -17.86 -18.35
C GLY A 154 -5.56 -17.58 -17.82
N GLY A 155 -5.70 -17.20 -16.54
CA GLY A 155 -6.99 -16.96 -15.88
C GLY A 155 -6.95 -15.89 -14.79
N SER A 156 -8.11 -15.66 -14.18
CA SER A 156 -8.30 -14.76 -13.04
C SER A 156 -8.19 -15.57 -11.74
N ALA A 157 -7.21 -15.28 -10.89
CA ALA A 157 -7.10 -15.92 -9.58
C ALA A 157 -8.32 -15.61 -8.71
N ARG A 158 -8.84 -14.38 -8.81
CA ARG A 158 -10.07 -13.97 -8.12
C ARG A 158 -11.22 -14.93 -8.40
N ASP A 159 -11.44 -15.26 -9.68
CA ASP A 159 -12.61 -16.05 -10.10
C ASP A 159 -12.37 -17.55 -9.92
N VAL A 160 -11.20 -18.05 -10.33
CA VAL A 160 -10.85 -19.48 -10.27
C VAL A 160 -10.72 -19.97 -8.82
N LEU A 161 -10.11 -19.15 -7.95
CA LEU A 161 -9.88 -19.50 -6.55
C LEU A 161 -10.96 -18.93 -5.62
N ASN A 162 -11.94 -18.18 -6.17
CA ASN A 162 -13.03 -17.51 -5.44
C ASN A 162 -12.53 -16.61 -4.30
N LEU A 163 -11.50 -15.79 -4.60
CA LEU A 163 -10.84 -14.91 -3.64
C LEU A 163 -11.58 -13.58 -3.49
N LYS A 164 -11.43 -12.98 -2.30
CA LYS A 164 -11.99 -11.66 -1.95
C LYS A 164 -10.94 -10.81 -1.24
N VAL A 165 -11.09 -9.49 -1.33
CA VAL A 165 -10.33 -8.56 -0.49
C VAL A 165 -10.65 -8.86 0.97
N GLY A 166 -9.60 -8.92 1.80
CA GLY A 166 -9.66 -9.29 3.22
C GLY A 166 -9.51 -10.80 3.48
N ASP A 167 -9.45 -11.67 2.46
CA ASP A 167 -9.18 -13.09 2.69
C ASP A 167 -7.78 -13.27 3.28
N PRO A 168 -7.65 -14.05 4.38
CA PRO A 168 -6.37 -14.26 5.04
C PRO A 168 -5.44 -15.12 4.16
N VAL A 169 -4.18 -14.68 4.08
CA VAL A 169 -3.09 -15.36 3.39
C VAL A 169 -2.04 -15.73 4.42
N VAL A 170 -1.74 -17.02 4.55
CA VAL A 170 -0.82 -17.55 5.55
C VAL A 170 0.40 -18.13 4.87
N VAL A 171 1.59 -17.67 5.27
CA VAL A 171 2.87 -18.19 4.77
C VAL A 171 3.62 -18.88 5.89
N SER A 172 4.03 -20.10 5.61
CA SER A 172 4.69 -20.94 6.60
C SER A 172 5.78 -21.83 6.05
#